data_dd767b997efc63069fedc8c5026bd849
#
_entry.id   dd767b997efc63069fedc8c5026bd849
#
_cell.length_a   1.000
_cell.length_b   1.000
_cell.length_c   1.000
_cell.angle_alpha   90.00
_cell.angle_beta   90.00
_cell.angle_gamma   90.00
#
_symmetry.space_group_name_H-M   'P 1'
#
loop_
_entity.id
_entity.type
_entity.pdbx_description
1 polymer ?
#
loop_
_entity_poly.entity_id
_entity_poly.type
_entity_poly.pdbx_seq_one_letter_code
_entity_poly.pdbx_strand_id
1 'polypeptide(L)'
;TYIYNYNRSEQMKIDNLTAVTVTRSTGSLRLNKHLNNDGTPQGYMIVDVDGGDVSWYYHSCGKDRNHQMRLYSPVRTGSDYVLANVWTWDDAWGPVEWWVDGVKVGEMEPCEEFDPDYVDLYATVTNKTTRKYCQPAKSFHMFRIRPEPGVKAGEVRVTDRFGTTYVERVSW
;
A
#
# COMPACT_ATOMS: atom_id res chain seq x y z
N THR A 1 -22.83 -6.07 8.56
CA THR A 1 -22.65 -4.87 7.74
C THR A 1 -21.82 -5.26 6.54
N TYR A 2 -22.38 -5.24 5.34
CA TYR A 2 -21.63 -5.49 4.10
C TYR A 2 -20.83 -4.24 3.76
N ILE A 3 -19.54 -4.25 4.05
CA ILE A 3 -18.65 -3.22 3.56
C ILE A 3 -18.28 -3.60 2.13
N TYR A 4 -19.02 -3.05 1.17
CA TYR A 4 -18.73 -3.19 -0.25
C TYR A 4 -17.57 -2.28 -0.66
N ASN A 5 -16.44 -2.44 -0.04
CA ASN A 5 -15.24 -1.74 -0.50
C ASN A 5 -14.25 -2.76 -1.08
N TYR A 6 -14.58 -3.28 -2.24
CA TYR A 6 -13.77 -4.27 -2.97
C TYR A 6 -12.36 -3.80 -3.34
N ASN A 7 -12.03 -2.55 -3.05
CA ASN A 7 -10.83 -1.89 -3.54
C ASN A 7 -9.91 -1.39 -2.43
N ARG A 8 -10.30 -1.59 -1.17
CA ARG A 8 -9.53 -1.10 -0.02
C ARG A 8 -9.36 -2.22 1.00
N SER A 9 -8.17 -2.28 1.57
CA SER A 9 -8.00 -2.98 2.84
C SER A 9 -8.41 -2.03 3.95
N GLU A 10 -9.30 -2.44 4.81
CA GLU A 10 -9.75 -1.67 5.96
C GLU A 10 -9.72 -2.55 7.20
N GLN A 11 -9.34 -1.96 8.30
CA GLN A 11 -9.43 -2.60 9.58
C GLN A 11 -10.41 -1.83 10.47
N MET A 12 -11.31 -2.54 11.09
CA MET A 12 -12.30 -1.98 12.00
C MET A 12 -12.35 -2.81 13.27
N LYS A 13 -12.31 -2.13 14.40
CA LYS A 13 -12.54 -2.75 15.71
C LYS A 13 -13.89 -2.28 16.23
N ILE A 14 -14.79 -3.23 16.49
CA ILE A 14 -16.09 -2.97 17.11
C ILE A 14 -16.19 -3.88 18.33
N ASP A 15 -16.20 -3.31 19.51
CA ASP A 15 -16.23 -4.03 20.79
C ASP A 15 -15.16 -5.14 20.84
N ASN A 16 -15.58 -6.40 20.87
CA ASN A 16 -14.70 -7.57 20.90
C ASN A 16 -14.44 -8.17 19.50
N LEU A 17 -14.82 -7.47 18.44
CA LEU A 17 -14.63 -7.93 17.06
C LEU A 17 -13.55 -7.10 16.35
N THR A 18 -12.55 -7.77 15.83
CA THR A 18 -11.61 -7.18 14.86
C THR A 18 -12.02 -7.63 13.47
N ALA A 19 -12.37 -6.69 12.60
CA ALA A 19 -12.69 -6.95 11.21
C ALA A 19 -11.59 -6.40 10.31
N VAL A 20 -11.06 -7.23 9.43
CA VAL A 20 -10.05 -6.85 8.44
C VAL A 20 -10.63 -7.07 7.05
N THR A 21 -10.70 -6.02 6.26
CA THR A 21 -11.08 -6.11 4.86
C THR A 21 -9.82 -6.23 4.03
N VAL A 22 -9.68 -7.30 3.30
CA VAL A 22 -8.55 -7.59 2.42
C VAL A 22 -8.95 -7.30 0.98
N THR A 23 -8.04 -6.72 0.21
CA THR A 23 -8.25 -6.52 -1.22
C THR A 23 -8.44 -7.86 -1.95
N ARG A 24 -8.99 -7.79 -3.14
CA ARG A 24 -9.29 -9.00 -3.93
C ARG A 24 -8.02 -9.76 -4.28
N SER A 25 -8.01 -11.05 -4.02
CA SER A 25 -6.92 -11.96 -4.39
C SER A 25 -6.72 -12.10 -5.91
N THR A 26 -7.70 -11.65 -6.69
CA THR A 26 -7.68 -11.72 -8.16
C THR A 26 -7.25 -10.39 -8.80
N GLY A 27 -6.93 -9.39 -8.03
CA GLY A 27 -6.66 -8.04 -8.53
C GLY A 27 -7.89 -7.41 -9.18
N SER A 28 -7.71 -6.45 -10.06
CA SER A 28 -8.78 -5.85 -10.84
C SER A 28 -9.17 -6.80 -11.99
N LEU A 29 -10.21 -7.59 -11.78
CA LEU A 29 -10.63 -8.76 -12.59
C LEU A 29 -10.66 -8.58 -14.10
N ARG A 30 -10.94 -7.38 -14.57
CA ARG A 30 -11.15 -7.11 -16.00
C ARG A 30 -10.00 -6.34 -16.64
N LEU A 31 -9.09 -5.86 -15.83
CA LEU A 31 -8.01 -5.00 -16.27
C LEU A 31 -6.66 -5.67 -16.08
N ASN A 32 -6.39 -6.11 -14.88
CA ASN A 32 -5.12 -6.70 -14.52
C ASN A 32 -5.32 -7.73 -13.40
N LYS A 33 -4.64 -8.84 -13.52
CA LYS A 33 -4.67 -9.89 -12.49
C LYS A 33 -3.65 -9.65 -11.36
N HIS A 34 -2.89 -8.55 -11.42
CA HIS A 34 -1.77 -8.35 -10.48
C HIS A 34 -1.98 -7.18 -9.51
N LEU A 35 -2.81 -6.18 -9.87
CA LEU A 35 -3.08 -5.02 -9.04
C LEU A 35 -4.57 -4.83 -8.79
N ASN A 36 -4.90 -4.34 -7.62
CA ASN A 36 -6.21 -3.81 -7.28
C ASN A 36 -6.28 -2.31 -7.63
N ASN A 37 -7.47 -1.72 -7.57
CA ASN A 37 -7.70 -0.35 -8.04
C ASN A 37 -6.96 0.73 -7.22
N ASP A 38 -6.55 0.40 -6.00
CA ASP A 38 -5.75 1.21 -5.09
C ASP A 38 -4.24 0.92 -5.22
N GLY A 39 -3.84 0.09 -6.18
CA GLY A 39 -2.46 -0.31 -6.40
C GLY A 39 -1.97 -1.46 -5.51
N THR A 40 -2.76 -1.92 -4.55
CA THR A 40 -2.40 -3.09 -3.75
C THR A 40 -2.23 -4.31 -4.66
N PRO A 41 -1.12 -5.07 -4.58
CA PRO A 41 -0.96 -6.30 -5.33
C PRO A 41 -2.07 -7.31 -5.02
N GLN A 42 -2.33 -8.23 -5.93
CA GLN A 42 -3.15 -9.39 -5.57
C GLN A 42 -2.48 -10.18 -4.45
N GLY A 43 -3.26 -10.65 -3.50
CA GLY A 43 -2.72 -11.36 -2.35
C GLY A 43 -3.81 -11.89 -1.44
N TYR A 44 -3.40 -12.27 -0.26
CA TYR A 44 -4.26 -12.80 0.79
C TYR A 44 -3.68 -12.47 2.17
N MET A 45 -4.50 -12.59 3.19
CA MET A 45 -4.07 -12.44 4.57
C MET A 45 -3.64 -13.80 5.13
N ILE A 46 -2.49 -13.84 5.77
CA ILE A 46 -2.10 -14.95 6.62
C ILE A 46 -2.42 -14.55 8.05
N VAL A 47 -3.11 -15.42 8.75
CA VAL A 47 -3.50 -15.24 10.16
C VAL A 47 -2.86 -16.34 10.97
N ASP A 48 -2.05 -15.98 11.96
CA ASP A 48 -1.44 -16.88 12.91
C ASP A 48 -2.19 -16.80 14.24
N VAL A 49 -2.52 -17.96 14.81
CA VAL A 49 -3.22 -18.09 16.09
C VAL A 49 -2.39 -18.96 17.02
N ASP A 50 -1.93 -18.36 18.13
CA ASP A 50 -1.21 -19.07 19.17
C ASP A 50 -1.91 -18.87 20.52
N GLY A 51 -2.64 -19.89 20.97
CA GLY A 51 -3.49 -19.79 22.15
C GLY A 51 -4.55 -18.70 22.01
N GLY A 52 -4.41 -17.63 22.78
CA GLY A 52 -5.30 -16.45 22.73
C GLY A 52 -4.78 -15.30 21.87
N ASP A 53 -3.55 -15.40 21.37
CA ASP A 53 -2.90 -14.36 20.58
C ASP A 53 -3.17 -14.59 19.11
N VAL A 54 -3.55 -13.50 18.43
CA VAL A 54 -3.85 -13.52 16.99
C VAL A 54 -3.03 -12.44 16.31
N SER A 55 -2.25 -12.83 15.32
CA SER A 55 -1.51 -11.92 14.47
C SER A 55 -1.80 -12.20 12.98
N TRP A 56 -1.52 -11.23 12.14
CA TRP A 56 -1.72 -11.38 10.69
C TRP A 56 -0.79 -10.48 9.88
N TYR A 57 -0.60 -10.85 8.63
CA TYR A 57 0.08 -10.01 7.66
C TYR A 57 -0.46 -10.25 6.25
N TYR A 58 -0.34 -9.25 5.40
CA TYR A 58 -0.69 -9.38 3.99
C TYR A 58 0.41 -10.12 3.23
N HIS A 59 0.03 -11.08 2.40
CA HIS A 59 0.95 -11.81 1.55
C HIS A 59 0.62 -11.57 0.08
N SER A 60 1.46 -10.79 -0.60
CA SER A 60 1.35 -10.55 -2.04
C SER A 60 1.72 -11.80 -2.82
N CYS A 61 0.88 -12.22 -3.78
CA CYS A 61 1.12 -13.43 -4.57
C CYS A 61 2.48 -13.38 -5.27
N GLY A 62 3.29 -14.43 -5.08
CA GLY A 62 4.61 -14.55 -5.71
C GLY A 62 5.69 -13.63 -5.15
N LYS A 63 5.47 -13.02 -3.99
CA LYS A 63 6.43 -12.18 -3.26
C LYS A 63 6.68 -12.77 -1.88
N ASP A 64 7.76 -12.34 -1.24
CA ASP A 64 8.00 -12.69 0.16
C ASP A 64 7.16 -11.85 1.14
N ARG A 65 7.22 -12.19 2.42
CA ARG A 65 6.50 -11.50 3.48
C ARG A 65 6.83 -10.02 3.58
N ASN A 66 8.06 -9.61 3.23
CA ASN A 66 8.52 -8.24 3.42
C ASN A 66 7.96 -7.28 2.35
N HIS A 67 7.36 -7.80 1.29
CA HIS A 67 6.76 -6.97 0.26
C HIS A 67 5.41 -6.38 0.74
N GLN A 68 5.49 -5.33 1.57
CA GLN A 68 4.33 -4.67 2.18
C GLN A 68 4.08 -3.27 1.64
N MET A 69 4.95 -2.76 0.77
CA MET A 69 4.79 -1.44 0.17
C MET A 69 5.45 -1.34 -1.20
N ARG A 70 5.13 -0.28 -1.92
CA ARG A 70 5.79 0.13 -3.16
C ARG A 70 6.11 1.61 -3.09
N LEU A 71 7.31 1.97 -3.53
CA LEU A 71 7.78 3.35 -3.57
C LEU A 71 7.82 3.88 -4.98
N TYR A 72 7.56 5.16 -5.12
CA TYR A 72 7.63 5.88 -6.39
C TYR A 72 8.51 7.10 -6.22
N SER A 73 9.53 7.20 -7.06
CA SER A 73 10.42 8.37 -7.07
C SER A 73 9.73 9.62 -7.63
N PRO A 74 10.25 10.81 -7.31
CA PRO A 74 9.80 12.06 -7.92
C PRO A 74 9.82 12.03 -9.45
N VAL A 75 10.85 11.43 -10.03
CA VAL A 75 10.99 11.28 -11.49
C VAL A 75 9.87 10.40 -12.05
N ARG A 76 9.52 9.30 -11.36
CA ARG A 76 8.46 8.37 -11.79
C ARG A 76 7.08 9.04 -11.79
N THR A 77 6.83 9.91 -10.83
CA THR A 77 5.51 10.56 -10.66
C THR A 77 5.41 11.92 -11.34
N GLY A 78 6.53 12.49 -11.78
CA GLY A 78 6.59 13.86 -12.30
C GLY A 78 6.26 14.91 -11.22
N SER A 79 6.50 14.60 -9.96
CA SER A 79 6.23 15.47 -8.80
C SER A 79 7.50 15.73 -8.00
N ASP A 80 7.40 16.57 -6.95
CA ASP A 80 8.49 16.81 -6.01
C ASP A 80 8.56 15.78 -4.86
N TYR A 81 7.70 14.77 -4.89
CA TYR A 81 7.52 13.86 -3.77
C TYR A 81 7.95 12.44 -4.09
N VAL A 82 8.55 11.78 -3.10
CA VAL A 82 8.53 10.32 -3.02
C VAL A 82 7.15 9.92 -2.50
N LEU A 83 6.50 8.97 -3.19
CA LEU A 83 5.25 8.37 -2.73
C LEU A 83 5.51 6.95 -2.22
N ALA A 84 4.80 6.56 -1.18
CA ALA A 84 4.74 5.19 -0.68
C ALA A 84 3.29 4.72 -0.67
N ASN A 85 3.03 3.57 -1.27
CA ASN A 85 1.77 2.85 -1.13
C ASN A 85 2.03 1.69 -0.16
N VAL A 86 1.51 1.78 1.07
CA VAL A 86 1.72 0.81 2.15
C VAL A 86 0.42 0.05 2.36
N TRP A 87 0.31 -1.13 1.75
CA TRP A 87 -0.94 -1.88 1.82
C TRP A 87 -1.21 -2.49 3.18
N THR A 88 -2.49 -2.54 3.53
CA THR A 88 -3.00 -2.96 4.86
C THR A 88 -2.57 -2.10 6.05
N TRP A 89 -1.99 -0.93 5.79
CA TRP A 89 -1.69 0.02 6.86
C TRP A 89 -2.97 0.43 7.60
N ASP A 90 -2.86 0.59 8.91
CA ASP A 90 -3.93 1.08 9.79
C ASP A 90 -3.34 1.93 10.93
N ASP A 91 -4.21 2.60 11.68
CA ASP A 91 -3.83 3.56 12.74
C ASP A 91 -3.04 2.93 13.92
N ALA A 92 -2.96 1.61 14.00
CA ALA A 92 -2.16 0.94 15.02
C ALA A 92 -0.73 0.59 14.54
N TRP A 93 -0.41 0.88 13.28
CA TRP A 93 0.97 0.80 12.79
C TRP A 93 1.77 2.00 13.28
N GLY A 94 3.09 1.87 13.30
CA GLY A 94 4.00 2.99 13.52
C GLY A 94 3.98 4.00 12.36
N PRO A 95 4.64 5.14 12.55
CA PRO A 95 4.79 6.14 11.50
C PRO A 95 5.52 5.55 10.29
N VAL A 96 5.18 6.06 9.10
CA VAL A 96 5.91 5.75 7.87
C VAL A 96 7.13 6.66 7.79
N GLU A 97 8.31 6.10 8.05
CA GLU A 97 9.55 6.84 8.22
C GLU A 97 10.36 6.92 6.93
N TRP A 98 10.94 8.10 6.67
CA TRP A 98 11.89 8.33 5.60
C TRP A 98 13.32 8.38 6.11
N TRP A 99 14.19 7.59 5.50
CA TRP A 99 15.58 7.42 5.87
C TRP A 99 16.51 7.68 4.67
N VAL A 100 17.61 8.39 4.91
CA VAL A 100 18.65 8.66 3.91
C VAL A 100 20.00 8.29 4.53
N ASP A 101 20.79 7.50 3.83
CA ASP A 101 22.12 7.05 4.27
C ASP A 101 22.11 6.44 5.69
N GLY A 102 21.05 5.70 6.01
CA GLY A 102 20.90 5.02 7.30
C GLY A 102 20.46 5.92 8.47
N VAL A 103 20.11 7.18 8.19
CA VAL A 103 19.64 8.14 9.20
C VAL A 103 18.16 8.46 8.96
N LYS A 104 17.33 8.43 10.01
CA LYS A 104 15.95 8.92 9.94
C LYS A 104 15.95 10.43 9.70
N VAL A 105 15.39 10.86 8.58
CA VAL A 105 15.28 12.28 8.19
C VAL A 105 13.93 12.85 8.60
N GLY A 106 12.87 12.04 8.54
CA GLY A 106 11.53 12.50 8.87
C GLY A 106 10.48 11.40 8.78
N GLU A 107 9.23 11.81 8.84
CA GLU A 107 8.07 10.95 8.65
C GLU A 107 7.31 11.40 7.41
N MET A 108 6.80 10.42 6.66
CA MET A 108 5.99 10.68 5.48
C MET A 108 4.58 11.10 5.92
N GLU A 109 4.03 12.12 5.29
CA GLU A 109 2.66 12.56 5.55
C GLU A 109 1.64 11.70 4.79
N PRO A 110 0.50 11.36 5.41
CA PRO A 110 -0.60 10.70 4.70
C PRO A 110 -1.11 11.58 3.56
N CYS A 111 -1.48 10.94 2.44
CA CYS A 111 -2.09 11.63 1.32
C CYS A 111 -3.13 10.75 0.64
N GLU A 112 -4.14 11.38 0.05
CA GLU A 112 -5.14 10.68 -0.78
C GLU A 112 -4.76 10.79 -2.25
N GLU A 113 -3.97 9.83 -2.73
CA GLU A 113 -3.49 9.81 -4.10
C GLU A 113 -3.86 8.51 -4.81
N PHE A 114 -3.82 8.54 -6.13
CA PHE A 114 -3.92 7.33 -6.95
C PHE A 114 -2.55 6.64 -7.01
N ASP A 115 -2.58 5.31 -7.02
CA ASP A 115 -1.37 4.53 -7.26
C ASP A 115 -0.87 4.74 -8.71
N PRO A 116 0.38 5.18 -8.91
CA PRO A 116 0.92 5.49 -10.25
C PRO A 116 0.94 4.31 -11.21
N ASP A 117 1.24 3.11 -10.75
CA ASP A 117 1.27 1.91 -11.60
C ASP A 117 -0.13 1.52 -12.04
N TYR A 118 -1.12 1.68 -11.16
CA TYR A 118 -2.49 1.41 -11.54
C TYR A 118 -3.05 2.48 -12.50
N VAL A 119 -2.69 3.73 -12.34
CA VAL A 119 -3.07 4.82 -13.27
C VAL A 119 -2.53 4.53 -14.67
N ASP A 120 -1.25 4.17 -14.79
CA ASP A 120 -0.66 3.83 -16.09
C ASP A 120 -1.35 2.62 -16.73
N LEU A 121 -1.59 1.59 -15.93
CA LEU A 121 -2.31 0.43 -16.38
C LEU A 121 -3.72 0.79 -16.88
N TYR A 122 -4.45 1.61 -16.14
CA TYR A 122 -5.77 2.06 -16.51
C TYR A 122 -5.76 2.90 -17.79
N ALA A 123 -4.70 3.66 -18.05
CA ALA A 123 -4.56 4.45 -19.28
C ALA A 123 -4.52 3.56 -20.53
N THR A 124 -4.06 2.32 -20.43
CA THR A 124 -4.02 1.36 -21.55
C THR A 124 -5.40 0.78 -21.91
N VAL A 125 -6.42 0.97 -21.07
CA VAL A 125 -7.74 0.36 -21.27
C VAL A 125 -8.55 1.14 -22.28
N THR A 126 -8.86 0.53 -23.41
CA THR A 126 -9.68 1.14 -24.48
C THR A 126 -11.16 0.78 -24.39
N ASN A 127 -11.50 -0.39 -23.81
CA ASN A 127 -12.87 -0.84 -23.70
C ASN A 127 -13.66 -0.01 -22.69
N LYS A 128 -14.73 0.66 -23.15
CA LYS A 128 -15.55 1.57 -22.33
C LYS A 128 -16.20 0.87 -21.11
N THR A 129 -16.66 -0.36 -21.28
CA THR A 129 -17.28 -1.13 -20.19
C THR A 129 -16.24 -1.47 -19.12
N THR A 130 -15.07 -1.94 -19.52
CA THR A 130 -13.97 -2.21 -18.62
C THR A 130 -13.55 -0.96 -17.85
N ARG A 131 -13.37 0.17 -18.56
CA ARG A 131 -13.02 1.45 -17.94
C ARG A 131 -14.00 1.85 -16.83
N LYS A 132 -15.30 1.67 -17.06
CA LYS A 132 -16.33 2.02 -16.06
C LYS A 132 -16.16 1.28 -14.74
N TYR A 133 -15.74 0.02 -14.77
CA TYR A 133 -15.69 -0.85 -13.58
C TYR A 133 -14.29 -0.99 -12.96
N CYS A 134 -13.26 -0.46 -13.61
CA CYS A 134 -11.88 -0.59 -13.18
C CYS A 134 -11.20 0.76 -12.97
N GLN A 135 -11.94 1.78 -12.58
CA GLN A 135 -11.37 3.11 -12.33
C GLN A 135 -10.36 3.05 -11.17
N PRO A 136 -9.26 3.81 -11.25
CA PRO A 136 -8.36 3.98 -10.11
C PRO A 136 -9.12 4.48 -8.89
N ALA A 137 -8.75 4.00 -7.73
CA ALA A 137 -9.28 4.46 -6.45
C ALA A 137 -8.18 5.19 -5.69
N LYS A 138 -8.52 6.34 -5.12
CA LYS A 138 -7.66 6.98 -4.12
C LYS A 138 -7.63 6.14 -2.87
N SER A 139 -6.47 6.10 -2.23
CA SER A 139 -6.22 5.30 -1.05
C SER A 139 -5.73 6.18 0.09
N PHE A 140 -6.14 5.88 1.32
CA PHE A 140 -5.66 6.53 2.54
C PHE A 140 -4.41 5.85 3.11
N HIS A 141 -3.95 4.75 2.51
CA HIS A 141 -2.67 4.13 2.83
C HIS A 141 -1.54 4.58 1.87
N MET A 142 -1.72 5.75 1.25
CA MET A 142 -0.68 6.44 0.51
C MET A 142 -0.01 7.49 1.41
N PHE A 143 1.31 7.59 1.27
CA PHE A 143 2.14 8.53 2.02
C PHE A 143 3.08 9.24 1.07
N ARG A 144 3.48 10.46 1.44
CA ARG A 144 4.43 11.24 0.65
C ARG A 144 5.41 11.99 1.52
N ILE A 145 6.60 12.25 0.96
CA ILE A 145 7.58 13.15 1.53
C ILE A 145 8.30 13.90 0.40
N ARG A 146 8.62 15.16 0.64
CA ARG A 146 9.53 15.91 -0.24
C ARG A 146 10.96 15.66 0.21
N PRO A 147 11.81 14.98 -0.60
CA PRO A 147 13.22 14.79 -0.25
C PRO A 147 13.96 16.13 -0.20
N GLU A 148 14.99 16.20 0.63
CA GLU A 148 15.89 17.34 0.64
C GLU A 148 16.61 17.53 -0.71
N PRO A 149 16.95 18.77 -1.09
CA PRO A 149 17.68 19.03 -2.33
C PRO A 149 18.98 18.22 -2.41
N GLY A 150 19.17 17.55 -3.55
CA GLY A 150 20.35 16.72 -3.78
C GLY A 150 20.21 15.24 -3.40
N VAL A 151 19.20 14.87 -2.60
CA VAL A 151 18.89 13.46 -2.31
C VAL A 151 18.42 12.77 -3.59
N LYS A 152 18.98 11.60 -3.89
CA LYS A 152 18.67 10.78 -5.08
C LYS A 152 18.32 9.33 -4.73
N ALA A 153 18.36 8.99 -3.46
CA ALA A 153 17.97 7.67 -2.96
C ALA A 153 17.56 7.76 -1.49
N GLY A 154 16.79 6.79 -1.05
CA GLY A 154 16.43 6.63 0.35
C GLY A 154 15.62 5.36 0.56
N GLU A 155 15.22 5.16 1.78
CA GLU A 155 14.39 4.03 2.16
C GLU A 155 13.23 4.47 3.05
N VAL A 156 12.13 3.75 2.92
CA VAL A 156 10.96 3.88 3.79
C VAL A 156 10.95 2.72 4.75
N ARG A 157 10.74 3.02 6.03
CA ARG A 157 10.55 2.03 7.09
C ARG A 157 9.20 2.23 7.74
N VAL A 158 8.51 1.13 7.99
CA VAL A 158 7.24 1.16 8.72
C VAL A 158 7.13 -0.10 9.57
N THR A 159 6.64 0.04 10.79
CA THR A 159 6.46 -1.07 11.72
C THR A 159 4.98 -1.35 11.87
N ASP A 160 4.57 -2.62 11.65
CA ASP A 160 3.17 -3.02 11.81
C ASP A 160 2.76 -3.06 13.30
N ARG A 161 1.48 -3.27 13.54
CA ARG A 161 0.91 -3.37 14.90
C ARG A 161 1.46 -4.52 15.74
N PHE A 162 2.13 -5.49 15.12
CA PHE A 162 2.73 -6.65 15.76
C PHE A 162 4.25 -6.49 15.98
N GLY A 163 4.81 -5.33 15.65
CA GLY A 163 6.22 -5.01 15.85
C GLY A 163 7.15 -5.47 14.72
N THR A 164 6.61 -5.94 13.60
CA THR A 164 7.43 -6.28 12.42
C THR A 164 7.72 -5.02 11.60
N THR A 165 9.00 -4.74 11.37
CA THR A 165 9.43 -3.60 10.54
C THR A 165 9.67 -4.03 9.10
N TYR A 166 9.06 -3.34 8.17
CA TYR A 166 9.23 -3.50 6.72
C TYR A 166 10.05 -2.34 6.16
N VAL A 167 10.91 -2.65 5.20
CA VAL A 167 11.82 -1.68 4.58
C VAL A 167 11.77 -1.82 3.07
N GLU A 168 11.61 -0.70 2.37
CA GLU A 168 11.67 -0.65 0.91
C GLU A 168 12.56 0.52 0.49
N ARG A 169 13.22 0.42 -0.67
CA ARG A 169 14.19 1.40 -1.16
C ARG A 169 13.78 1.99 -2.49
N VAL A 170 14.14 3.25 -2.70
CA VAL A 170 13.91 3.97 -3.94
C VAL A 170 15.12 4.82 -4.32
N SER A 171 15.41 4.91 -5.61
CA SER A 171 16.45 5.77 -6.17
C SER A 171 16.03 6.38 -7.50
N TRP A 172 16.60 7.55 -7.87
CA TRP A 172 16.30 8.27 -9.12
C TRP A 172 17.42 9.18 -9.60
#